data_b0d407cad118c20a0ec8404bfc112567
#
_entry.id   b0d407cad118c20a0ec8404bfc112567
#
_cell.length_a   1.000
_cell.length_b   1.000
_cell.length_c   1.000
_cell.angle_alpha   90.00
_cell.angle_beta   90.00
_cell.angle_gamma   90.00
#
_symmetry.space_group_name_H-M   'P 1'
#
loop_
_entity.id
_entity.type
_entity.pdbx_description
1 polymer ?
#
loop_
_entity_poly.entity_id
_entity_poly.type
_entity_poly.pdbx_seq_one_letter_code
_entity_poly.pdbx_strand_id
1 'polypeptide(L)'
;MKKFVVFALLLALVTALASPVMAWDAAKQKNLGQDKNKMTWYLLDYGKDETGTLFAISRKYYTNTTIKNETIELLMSKFGLSPEVAGSLYFTEYRYDYTPDGKQFAMKYLRHYDMLGNEIHGTEYGTDDNPLTFTANPAGSTPAKGAAYALGKTPSQTATKKSGSKSSTVPASRVVRATKK
;
A
#
# COMPACT_ATOMS: atom_id res chain seq x y z
N MET A 1 -36.96 -30.40 23.15
CA MET A 1 -35.52 -30.71 22.96
C MET A 1 -35.05 -30.59 21.49
N LYS A 2 -35.80 -31.11 20.48
CA LYS A 2 -35.37 -31.03 19.05
C LYS A 2 -35.16 -29.58 18.50
N LYS A 3 -35.96 -28.60 18.93
CA LYS A 3 -35.87 -27.21 18.47
C LYS A 3 -34.61 -26.49 18.99
N PHE A 4 -34.13 -26.81 20.18
CA PHE A 4 -32.91 -26.24 20.74
C PHE A 4 -31.65 -26.73 20.04
N VAL A 5 -31.63 -28.00 19.62
CA VAL A 5 -30.48 -28.58 18.91
C VAL A 5 -30.33 -27.95 17.53
N VAL A 6 -31.43 -27.69 16.82
CA VAL A 6 -31.40 -27.04 15.51
C VAL A 6 -30.90 -25.59 15.61
N PHE A 7 -31.31 -24.86 16.66
CA PHE A 7 -30.86 -23.48 16.87
C PHE A 7 -29.37 -23.40 17.24
N ALA A 8 -28.87 -24.31 18.05
CA ALA A 8 -27.45 -24.42 18.38
C ALA A 8 -26.59 -24.79 17.17
N LEU A 9 -27.09 -25.65 16.29
CA LEU A 9 -26.41 -26.03 15.04
C LEU A 9 -26.38 -24.89 14.02
N LEU A 10 -27.45 -24.08 13.92
CA LEU A 10 -27.51 -22.89 13.09
C LEU A 10 -26.56 -21.80 13.60
N LEU A 11 -26.48 -21.59 14.92
CA LEU A 11 -25.57 -20.63 15.52
C LEU A 11 -24.09 -21.03 15.34
N ALA A 12 -23.77 -22.33 15.44
CA ALA A 12 -22.43 -22.86 15.18
C ALA A 12 -22.04 -22.76 13.70
N LEU A 13 -22.98 -22.88 12.78
CA LEU A 13 -22.75 -22.75 11.34
C LEU A 13 -22.46 -21.27 10.95
N VAL A 14 -23.15 -20.31 11.57
CA VAL A 14 -22.92 -18.87 11.33
C VAL A 14 -21.55 -18.42 11.85
N THR A 15 -21.07 -18.99 12.96
CA THR A 15 -19.72 -18.66 13.47
C THR A 15 -18.60 -19.31 12.64
N ALA A 16 -18.87 -20.42 11.92
CA ALA A 16 -17.88 -21.08 11.06
C ALA A 16 -17.68 -20.36 9.71
N LEU A 17 -18.63 -19.48 9.30
CA LEU A 17 -18.53 -18.69 8.07
C LEU A 17 -17.89 -17.31 8.28
N ALA A 18 -17.58 -16.93 9.51
CA ALA A 18 -16.73 -15.76 9.76
C ALA A 18 -15.34 -16.10 9.22
N SER A 19 -15.04 -15.68 8.00
CA SER A 19 -13.68 -15.71 7.46
C SER A 19 -12.75 -15.14 8.52
N PRO A 20 -11.64 -15.81 8.89
CA PRO A 20 -10.73 -15.24 9.85
C PRO A 20 -10.24 -13.92 9.23
N VAL A 21 -10.76 -12.80 9.74
CA VAL A 21 -10.09 -11.52 9.54
C VAL A 21 -8.67 -11.77 10.01
N MET A 22 -7.71 -11.78 9.08
CA MET A 22 -6.31 -11.97 9.45
C MET A 22 -5.95 -10.92 10.50
N ALA A 23 -5.90 -11.35 11.76
CA ALA A 23 -5.47 -10.50 12.86
C ALA A 23 -3.97 -10.28 12.66
N TRP A 24 -3.61 -9.20 11.99
CA TRP A 24 -2.22 -8.79 11.83
C TRP A 24 -1.63 -8.47 13.20
N ASP A 25 -0.40 -8.91 13.44
CA ASP A 25 0.33 -8.59 14.67
C ASP A 25 0.49 -7.06 14.78
N ALA A 26 -0.25 -6.45 15.72
CA ALA A 26 -0.24 -5.01 15.93
C ALA A 26 1.17 -4.48 16.24
N ALA A 27 2.06 -5.28 16.83
CA ALA A 27 3.43 -4.88 17.13
C ALA A 27 4.28 -4.72 15.85
N LYS A 28 3.95 -5.44 14.78
CA LYS A 28 4.62 -5.34 13.48
C LYS A 28 4.11 -4.18 12.63
N GLN A 29 2.92 -3.67 12.88
CA GLN A 29 2.35 -2.60 12.06
C GLN A 29 3.17 -1.31 12.15
N LYS A 30 3.53 -0.76 10.99
CA LYS A 30 4.28 0.50 10.89
C LYS A 30 3.60 1.44 9.89
N ASN A 31 3.45 2.70 10.27
CA ASN A 31 3.02 3.73 9.34
C ASN A 31 4.19 4.08 8.41
N LEU A 32 4.04 3.85 7.12
CA LEU A 32 5.04 4.15 6.08
C LEU A 32 4.88 5.59 5.53
N GLY A 33 3.86 6.32 5.97
CA GLY A 33 3.54 7.67 5.52
C GLY A 33 2.72 7.68 4.23
N GLN A 34 2.74 8.84 3.56
CA GLN A 34 2.06 9.03 2.28
C GLN A 34 3.04 8.90 1.11
N ASP A 35 2.54 8.39 -0.02
CA ASP A 35 3.25 8.40 -1.29
C ASP A 35 3.05 9.74 -2.04
N LYS A 36 3.64 9.86 -3.24
CA LYS A 36 3.53 11.05 -4.11
C LYS A 36 2.08 11.38 -4.50
N ASN A 37 1.20 10.39 -4.49
CA ASN A 37 -0.22 10.52 -4.81
C ASN A 37 -1.08 10.79 -3.56
N LYS A 38 -0.44 11.04 -2.40
CA LYS A 38 -1.09 11.27 -1.10
C LYS A 38 -1.90 10.06 -0.59
N MET A 39 -1.57 8.84 -1.05
CA MET A 39 -2.14 7.62 -0.53
C MET A 39 -1.42 7.25 0.76
N THR A 40 -2.16 6.85 1.80
CA THR A 40 -1.56 6.46 3.09
C THR A 40 -1.22 4.98 3.09
N TRP A 41 -0.01 4.65 3.53
CA TRP A 41 0.52 3.30 3.53
C TRP A 41 0.89 2.81 4.93
N TYR A 42 0.56 1.56 5.18
CA TYR A 42 0.96 0.82 6.39
C TYR A 42 1.67 -0.46 6.00
N LEU A 43 2.72 -0.79 6.75
CA LEU A 43 3.32 -2.12 6.75
C LEU A 43 2.57 -2.95 7.77
N LEU A 44 2.12 -4.15 7.36
CA LEU A 44 1.32 -5.04 8.22
C LEU A 44 2.15 -6.19 8.77
N ASP A 45 2.97 -6.79 7.91
CA ASP A 45 3.85 -7.88 8.25
C ASP A 45 5.12 -7.86 7.39
N TYR A 46 6.20 -8.44 7.92
CA TYR A 46 7.50 -8.49 7.23
C TYR A 46 8.43 -9.50 7.90
N GLY A 47 9.37 -10.00 7.13
CA GLY A 47 10.38 -10.93 7.64
C GLY A 47 10.81 -11.92 6.57
N LYS A 48 11.03 -13.16 7.01
CA LYS A 48 11.24 -14.32 6.15
C LYS A 48 10.07 -15.26 6.29
N ASP A 49 9.58 -15.78 5.17
CA ASP A 49 8.59 -16.83 5.18
C ASP A 49 9.23 -18.22 5.41
N GLU A 50 8.41 -19.26 5.39
CA GLU A 50 8.83 -20.65 5.63
C GLU A 50 9.88 -21.14 4.62
N THR A 51 9.91 -20.56 3.44
CA THR A 51 10.91 -20.88 2.39
C THR A 51 12.20 -20.08 2.55
N GLY A 52 12.26 -19.15 3.51
CA GLY A 52 13.38 -18.23 3.73
C GLY A 52 13.37 -17.00 2.82
N THR A 53 12.30 -16.83 2.01
CA THR A 53 12.14 -15.64 1.16
C THR A 53 11.84 -14.42 2.01
N LEU A 54 12.58 -13.33 1.80
CA LEU A 54 12.29 -12.04 2.42
C LEU A 54 11.00 -11.47 1.83
N PHE A 55 10.08 -11.05 2.70
CA PHE A 55 8.81 -10.47 2.27
C PHE A 55 8.39 -9.26 3.10
N ALA A 56 7.46 -8.48 2.54
CA ALA A 56 6.68 -7.48 3.26
C ALA A 56 5.25 -7.44 2.73
N ILE A 57 4.29 -7.27 3.65
CA ILE A 57 2.88 -7.06 3.32
C ILE A 57 2.54 -5.62 3.69
N SER A 58 2.08 -4.86 2.70
CA SER A 58 1.74 -3.44 2.86
C SER A 58 0.31 -3.18 2.44
N ARG A 59 -0.38 -2.28 3.15
CA ARG A 59 -1.74 -1.85 2.86
C ARG A 59 -1.77 -0.39 2.45
N LYS A 60 -2.45 -0.10 1.34
CA LYS A 60 -2.71 1.24 0.82
C LYS A 60 -4.15 1.63 1.09
N TYR A 61 -4.36 2.73 1.81
CA TYR A 61 -5.67 3.35 1.95
C TYR A 61 -5.86 4.48 0.94
N TYR A 62 -7.05 4.55 0.37
CA TYR A 62 -7.40 5.54 -0.65
C TYR A 62 -7.83 6.86 0.00
N THR A 63 -6.85 7.70 0.32
CA THR A 63 -7.05 9.07 0.83
C THR A 63 -7.15 10.12 -0.28
N ASN A 64 -6.88 9.74 -1.53
CA ASN A 64 -7.06 10.54 -2.73
C ASN A 64 -8.23 9.97 -3.57
N THR A 65 -9.31 10.73 -3.68
CA THR A 65 -10.55 10.30 -4.37
C THR A 65 -10.33 10.05 -5.85
N THR A 66 -9.49 10.86 -6.53
CA THR A 66 -9.20 10.68 -7.96
C THR A 66 -8.57 9.32 -8.21
N ILE A 67 -7.53 8.97 -7.48
CA ILE A 67 -6.85 7.68 -7.60
C ILE A 67 -7.77 6.51 -7.21
N LYS A 68 -8.65 6.73 -6.21
CA LYS A 68 -9.67 5.75 -5.86
C LYS A 68 -10.60 5.48 -7.05
N ASN A 69 -11.13 6.53 -7.67
CA ASN A 69 -12.05 6.41 -8.81
C ASN A 69 -11.37 5.77 -10.02
N GLU A 70 -10.14 6.14 -10.34
CA GLU A 70 -9.35 5.48 -11.40
C GLU A 70 -9.18 3.98 -11.14
N THR A 71 -8.96 3.59 -9.88
CA THR A 71 -8.87 2.18 -9.51
C THR A 71 -10.23 1.47 -9.66
N ILE A 72 -11.33 2.11 -9.25
CA ILE A 72 -12.69 1.59 -9.43
C ILE A 72 -13.02 1.38 -10.91
N GLU A 73 -12.71 2.35 -11.77
CA GLU A 73 -12.89 2.25 -13.22
C GLU A 73 -12.06 1.10 -13.82
N LEU A 74 -10.83 0.92 -13.35
CA LEU A 74 -9.99 -0.21 -13.75
C LEU A 74 -10.61 -1.56 -13.33
N LEU A 75 -11.13 -1.66 -12.10
CA LEU A 75 -11.79 -2.87 -11.61
C LEU A 75 -13.02 -3.23 -12.43
N MET A 76 -13.81 -2.24 -12.83
CA MET A 76 -14.96 -2.46 -13.70
C MET A 76 -14.56 -2.82 -15.13
N SER A 77 -13.66 -2.03 -15.73
CA SER A 77 -13.37 -2.15 -17.18
C SER A 77 -12.47 -3.34 -17.50
N LYS A 78 -11.47 -3.63 -16.66
CA LYS A 78 -10.50 -4.69 -16.93
C LYS A 78 -10.90 -6.04 -16.32
N PHE A 79 -11.54 -6.02 -15.15
CA PHE A 79 -11.86 -7.23 -14.41
C PHE A 79 -13.37 -7.54 -14.37
N GLY A 80 -14.20 -6.70 -14.97
CA GLY A 80 -15.64 -6.96 -15.14
C GLY A 80 -16.45 -6.90 -13.84
N LEU A 81 -15.94 -6.22 -12.80
CA LEU A 81 -16.69 -6.07 -11.55
C LEU A 81 -17.90 -5.15 -11.76
N SER A 82 -19.01 -5.46 -11.04
CA SER A 82 -20.15 -4.55 -11.03
C SER A 82 -19.80 -3.22 -10.37
N PRO A 83 -20.48 -2.11 -10.74
CA PRO A 83 -20.25 -0.79 -10.11
C PRO A 83 -20.42 -0.81 -8.60
N GLU A 84 -21.34 -1.63 -8.08
CA GLU A 84 -21.59 -1.79 -6.63
C GLU A 84 -20.37 -2.42 -5.93
N VAL A 85 -19.87 -3.54 -6.46
CA VAL A 85 -18.71 -4.26 -5.91
C VAL A 85 -17.45 -3.40 -6.03
N ALA A 86 -17.15 -2.86 -7.21
CA ALA A 86 -15.99 -2.01 -7.42
C ALA A 86 -16.03 -0.73 -6.56
N GLY A 87 -17.23 -0.13 -6.42
CA GLY A 87 -17.46 1.07 -5.61
C GLY A 87 -17.23 0.86 -4.11
N SER A 88 -17.33 -0.36 -3.62
CA SER A 88 -17.04 -0.71 -2.22
C SER A 88 -15.55 -0.67 -1.87
N LEU A 89 -14.65 -0.47 -2.83
CA LEU A 89 -13.21 -0.41 -2.63
C LEU A 89 -12.83 0.53 -1.48
N TYR A 90 -12.11 -0.01 -0.49
CA TYR A 90 -11.66 0.74 0.67
C TYR A 90 -10.14 0.74 0.84
N PHE A 91 -9.48 -0.41 0.74
CA PHE A 91 -8.03 -0.51 0.74
C PHE A 91 -7.52 -1.59 -0.22
N THR A 92 -6.22 -1.56 -0.49
CA THR A 92 -5.53 -2.59 -1.27
C THR A 92 -4.33 -3.10 -0.50
N GLU A 93 -4.17 -4.42 -0.43
CA GLU A 93 -2.97 -5.07 0.10
C GLU A 93 -2.04 -5.53 -1.01
N TYR A 94 -0.75 -5.45 -0.71
CA TYR A 94 0.34 -5.87 -1.59
C TYR A 94 1.29 -6.74 -0.78
N ARG A 95 1.65 -7.91 -1.30
CA ARG A 95 2.82 -8.65 -0.85
C ARG A 95 3.94 -8.44 -1.84
N TYR A 96 5.09 -8.02 -1.31
CA TYR A 96 6.34 -7.93 -2.04
C TYR A 96 7.29 -8.99 -1.52
N ASP A 97 7.86 -9.77 -2.44
CA ASP A 97 8.98 -10.66 -2.18
C ASP A 97 10.27 -9.99 -2.65
N TYR A 98 11.37 -10.19 -1.92
CA TYR A 98 12.62 -9.49 -2.16
C TYR A 98 13.78 -10.44 -2.42
N THR A 99 14.77 -9.97 -3.18
CA THR A 99 16.09 -10.60 -3.20
C THR A 99 16.73 -10.57 -1.81
N PRO A 100 17.65 -11.49 -1.47
CA PRO A 100 18.25 -11.56 -0.14
C PRO A 100 18.91 -10.27 0.35
N ASP A 101 19.34 -9.40 -0.57
CA ASP A 101 19.93 -8.09 -0.26
C ASP A 101 18.92 -6.94 -0.24
N GLY A 102 17.65 -7.21 -0.61
CA GLY A 102 16.56 -6.24 -0.68
C GLY A 102 16.66 -5.24 -1.83
N LYS A 103 17.59 -5.42 -2.78
CA LYS A 103 17.77 -4.47 -3.89
C LYS A 103 16.78 -4.61 -5.01
N GLN A 104 16.15 -5.77 -5.12
CA GLN A 104 15.07 -6.01 -6.06
C GLN A 104 13.83 -6.52 -5.31
N PHE A 105 12.67 -6.27 -5.88
CA PHE A 105 11.41 -6.80 -5.39
C PHE A 105 10.55 -7.32 -6.54
N ALA A 106 9.69 -8.27 -6.22
CA ALA A 106 8.60 -8.71 -7.08
C ALA A 106 7.29 -8.60 -6.31
N MET A 107 6.21 -8.23 -6.98
CA MET A 107 4.88 -8.25 -6.39
C MET A 107 4.36 -9.69 -6.44
N LYS A 108 4.11 -10.29 -5.25
CA LYS A 108 3.60 -11.66 -5.14
C LYS A 108 2.09 -11.70 -5.26
N TYR A 109 1.40 -10.73 -4.65
CA TYR A 109 -0.03 -10.51 -4.85
C TYR A 109 -0.43 -9.05 -4.67
N LEU A 110 -1.59 -8.73 -5.22
CA LEU A 110 -2.34 -7.51 -5.03
C LEU A 110 -3.79 -7.90 -4.78
N ARG A 111 -4.40 -7.43 -3.69
CA ARG A 111 -5.77 -7.76 -3.31
C ARG A 111 -6.52 -6.51 -2.87
N HIS A 112 -7.70 -6.31 -3.42
CA HIS A 112 -8.59 -5.19 -3.12
C HIS A 112 -9.66 -5.62 -2.13
N TYR A 113 -9.99 -4.75 -1.18
CA TYR A 113 -10.90 -5.05 -0.09
C TYR A 113 -11.92 -3.93 0.11
N ASP A 114 -13.11 -4.31 0.60
CA ASP A 114 -14.10 -3.39 1.11
C ASP A 114 -13.76 -2.90 2.55
N MET A 115 -14.63 -2.08 3.13
CA MET A 115 -14.45 -1.55 4.48
C MET A 115 -14.59 -2.63 5.57
N LEU A 116 -15.27 -3.73 5.29
CA LEU A 116 -15.46 -4.84 6.21
C LEU A 116 -14.30 -5.86 6.14
N GLY A 117 -13.36 -5.68 5.19
CA GLY A 117 -12.26 -6.58 4.98
C GLY A 117 -12.58 -7.78 4.09
N ASN A 118 -13.70 -7.74 3.36
CA ASN A 118 -13.98 -8.75 2.34
C ASN A 118 -13.17 -8.46 1.09
N GLU A 119 -12.53 -9.48 0.53
CA GLU A 119 -11.81 -9.36 -0.74
C GLU A 119 -12.82 -9.19 -1.88
N ILE A 120 -12.66 -8.12 -2.67
CA ILE A 120 -13.51 -7.84 -3.84
C ILE A 120 -12.85 -8.25 -5.16
N HIS A 121 -11.52 -8.28 -5.18
CA HIS A 121 -10.72 -8.75 -6.31
C HIS A 121 -9.27 -8.97 -5.90
N GLY A 122 -8.62 -10.01 -6.44
CA GLY A 122 -7.21 -10.30 -6.22
C GLY A 122 -6.49 -10.72 -7.50
N THR A 123 -5.21 -10.42 -7.56
CA THR A 123 -4.28 -10.91 -8.59
C THR A 123 -3.07 -11.52 -7.89
N GLU A 124 -2.73 -12.76 -8.25
CA GLU A 124 -1.51 -13.43 -7.80
C GLU A 124 -0.50 -13.53 -8.92
N TYR A 125 0.78 -13.43 -8.56
CA TYR A 125 1.92 -13.55 -9.46
C TYR A 125 2.80 -14.73 -9.03
N GLY A 126 3.60 -15.23 -9.95
CA GLY A 126 4.37 -16.46 -9.77
C GLY A 126 3.57 -17.71 -10.14
N THR A 127 2.58 -17.54 -11.01
CA THR A 127 1.84 -18.60 -11.72
C THR A 127 2.29 -18.63 -13.18
N ASP A 128 1.91 -19.66 -13.92
CA ASP A 128 2.25 -19.78 -15.35
C ASP A 128 1.72 -18.59 -16.17
N ASP A 129 0.51 -18.10 -15.84
CA ASP A 129 -0.13 -16.96 -16.52
C ASP A 129 0.42 -15.60 -16.07
N ASN A 130 0.92 -15.51 -14.85
CA ASN A 130 1.43 -14.28 -14.24
C ASN A 130 2.80 -14.55 -13.59
N PRO A 131 3.90 -14.60 -14.36
CA PRO A 131 5.22 -14.91 -13.82
C PRO A 131 5.72 -13.86 -12.83
N LEU A 132 6.43 -14.30 -11.80
CA LEU A 132 7.03 -13.41 -10.81
C LEU A 132 8.22 -12.68 -11.44
N THR A 133 8.14 -11.35 -11.52
CA THR A 133 9.20 -10.53 -12.14
C THR A 133 9.84 -9.61 -11.09
N PHE A 134 11.15 -9.78 -10.88
CA PHE A 134 11.92 -8.91 -10.00
C PHE A 134 12.38 -7.64 -10.72
N THR A 135 12.13 -6.50 -10.06
CA THR A 135 12.55 -5.17 -10.55
C THR A 135 13.39 -4.46 -9.50
N ALA A 136 14.18 -3.47 -9.93
CA ALA A 136 14.95 -2.65 -9.01
C ALA A 136 14.05 -2.00 -7.94
N ASN A 137 14.55 -1.93 -6.71
CA ASN A 137 13.82 -1.38 -5.56
C ASN A 137 14.23 0.09 -5.31
N PRO A 138 13.50 1.08 -5.83
CA PRO A 138 13.92 2.48 -5.75
C PRO A 138 13.93 2.98 -4.31
N ALA A 139 15.01 3.66 -3.91
CA ALA A 139 15.12 4.22 -2.57
C ALA A 139 13.94 5.13 -2.21
N GLY A 140 13.42 4.98 -0.99
CA GLY A 140 12.27 5.76 -0.49
C GLY A 140 10.90 5.28 -0.96
N SER A 141 10.83 4.32 -1.88
CA SER A 141 9.56 3.68 -2.28
C SER A 141 8.96 2.85 -1.13
N THR A 142 7.66 2.55 -1.21
CA THR A 142 6.99 1.66 -0.25
C THR A 142 7.65 0.27 -0.20
N PRO A 143 7.96 -0.40 -1.34
CA PRO A 143 8.71 -1.65 -1.31
C PRO A 143 10.09 -1.51 -0.65
N ALA A 144 10.84 -0.41 -0.88
CA ALA A 144 12.13 -0.20 -0.25
C ALA A 144 12.06 -0.05 1.28
N LYS A 145 11.03 0.63 1.77
CA LYS A 145 10.77 0.73 3.22
C LYS A 145 10.43 -0.66 3.79
N GLY A 146 9.59 -1.44 3.11
CA GLY A 146 9.27 -2.82 3.48
C GLY A 146 10.51 -3.72 3.54
N ALA A 147 11.38 -3.67 2.51
CA ALA A 147 12.64 -4.40 2.47
C ALA A 147 13.55 -4.04 3.65
N ALA A 148 13.64 -2.75 4.02
CA ALA A 148 14.45 -2.33 5.15
C ALA A 148 13.97 -2.98 6.45
N TYR A 149 12.66 -2.99 6.71
CA TYR A 149 12.11 -3.68 7.88
C TYR A 149 12.35 -5.20 7.83
N ALA A 150 12.15 -5.85 6.67
CA ALA A 150 12.38 -7.28 6.49
C ALA A 150 13.86 -7.66 6.74
N LEU A 151 14.79 -6.75 6.47
CA LEU A 151 16.24 -6.88 6.75
C LEU A 151 16.63 -6.46 8.18
N GLY A 152 15.67 -6.14 9.06
CA GLY A 152 15.96 -5.67 10.41
C GLY A 152 16.56 -4.25 10.47
N LYS A 153 16.41 -3.46 9.41
CA LYS A 153 16.90 -2.08 9.32
C LYS A 153 15.74 -1.11 9.56
N THR A 154 15.99 -0.03 10.29
CA THR A 154 15.04 1.08 10.36
C THR A 154 15.15 1.89 9.06
N PRO A 155 14.05 2.09 8.30
CA PRO A 155 14.08 2.92 7.12
C PRO A 155 14.54 4.33 7.50
N SER A 156 15.57 4.84 6.84
CA SER A 156 15.93 6.25 6.98
C SER A 156 14.72 7.08 6.55
N GLN A 157 14.18 7.88 7.46
CA GLN A 157 13.22 8.92 7.09
C GLN A 157 14.02 9.93 6.27
N THR A 158 13.98 9.77 4.95
CA THR A 158 14.54 10.78 4.05
C THR A 158 13.71 12.04 4.29
N ALA A 159 14.27 12.96 5.10
CA ALA A 159 13.72 14.27 5.29
C ALA A 159 13.42 14.83 3.91
N THR A 160 12.17 15.14 3.66
CA THR A 160 11.75 15.92 2.50
C THR A 160 12.57 17.21 2.57
N LYS A 161 13.63 17.29 1.76
CA LYS A 161 14.47 18.47 1.66
C LYS A 161 13.52 19.60 1.28
N LYS A 162 13.15 20.45 2.25
CA LYS A 162 12.50 21.72 1.99
C LYS A 162 13.38 22.41 0.95
N SER A 163 12.87 22.53 -0.27
CA SER A 163 13.46 23.38 -1.29
C SER A 163 13.49 24.79 -0.69
N GLY A 164 14.65 25.17 -0.20
CA GLY A 164 14.88 26.53 0.28
C GLY A 164 14.71 27.46 -0.91
N SER A 165 13.63 28.22 -0.91
CA SER A 165 13.44 29.37 -1.75
C SER A 165 14.68 30.25 -1.57
N LYS A 166 15.58 30.28 -2.57
CA LYS A 166 16.60 31.31 -2.67
C LYS A 166 15.88 32.65 -2.92
N SER A 167 15.75 33.42 -1.87
CA SER A 167 15.42 34.85 -1.97
C SER A 167 16.46 35.48 -2.89
N SER A 168 16.07 35.82 -4.11
CA SER A 168 16.85 36.67 -5.01
C SER A 168 16.76 38.06 -4.50
N THR A 169 17.79 38.51 -3.81
CA THR A 169 18.04 39.94 -3.53
C THR A 169 18.23 40.66 -4.85
N VAL A 170 17.24 41.45 -5.24
CA VAL A 170 17.33 42.40 -6.35
C VAL A 170 18.26 43.51 -5.93
N PRO A 171 19.36 43.83 -6.64
CA PRO A 171 20.19 44.96 -6.32
C PRO A 171 19.46 46.28 -6.66
N ALA A 172 19.40 47.20 -5.69
CA ALA A 172 18.81 48.52 -5.82
C ALA A 172 19.47 49.30 -6.97
N SER A 173 18.69 49.66 -7.96
CA SER A 173 19.10 50.57 -9.05
C SER A 173 19.38 51.94 -8.52
N ARG A 174 20.61 52.40 -8.74
CA ARG A 174 21.14 53.69 -8.44
C ARG A 174 20.45 54.76 -9.30
N VAL A 175 19.63 55.60 -8.66
CA VAL A 175 19.00 56.79 -9.29
C VAL A 175 20.09 57.79 -9.61
N VAL A 176 20.34 58.02 -10.90
CA VAL A 176 21.18 59.14 -11.39
C VAL A 176 20.30 60.38 -11.49
N ARG A 177 20.61 61.36 -10.68
CA ARG A 177 19.97 62.68 -10.64
C ARG A 177 20.54 63.54 -11.78
N ALA A 178 19.77 63.80 -12.81
CA ALA A 178 20.15 64.78 -13.85
C ALA A 178 19.89 66.21 -13.34
N THR A 179 20.94 67.00 -13.25
CA THR A 179 20.88 68.43 -13.04
C THR A 179 20.69 69.15 -14.37
N LYS A 180 19.64 69.98 -14.44
CA LYS A 180 19.36 70.90 -15.52
C LYS A 180 20.33 72.13 -15.43
N LYS A 181 20.85 72.52 -16.59
CA LYS A 181 21.23 73.88 -16.94
C LYS A 181 20.41 74.27 -18.15
#